data_f23bd22ac5096a8643476dfd0336234c
#
_entry.id   f23bd22ac5096a8643476dfd0336234c
#
_cell.length_a   1.000
_cell.length_b   1.000
_cell.length_c   1.000
_cell.angle_alpha   90.00
_cell.angle_beta   90.00
_cell.angle_gamma   90.00
#
_symmetry.space_group_name_H-M   'P 1'
#
loop_
_entity.id
_entity.type
_entity.pdbx_description
1 polymer ?
#
loop_
_entity_poly.entity_id
_entity_poly.type
_entity_poly.pdbx_seq_one_letter_code
_entity_poly.pdbx_strand_id
1 'polypeptide(L)'
;LLDREGGKPLNRVDYANTFYRELDDAEKAIEILETMRTDFLQMESMVRVQGFNRKTMKKGKWARWEKTYPEIISSLVFIYRETNRLEDAEIILTGWVNRNPTDGNAKKILDEVRSGG
;
A
#
# COMPACT_ATOMS: atom_id res chain seq x y z
N LEU A 1 -10.74 12.38 -9.72
CA LEU A 1 -10.36 12.37 -11.13
C LEU A 1 -9.75 11.04 -11.54
N LEU A 2 -8.72 10.61 -10.82
CA LEU A 2 -8.09 9.32 -11.10
C LEU A 2 -9.08 8.17 -10.92
N ASP A 3 -9.92 8.25 -9.91
CA ASP A 3 -10.91 7.22 -9.62
C ASP A 3 -12.00 7.19 -10.66
N ARG A 4 -12.40 8.35 -11.13
CA ARG A 4 -13.46 8.48 -12.12
C ARG A 4 -13.11 7.81 -13.44
N GLU A 5 -11.85 7.82 -13.79
CA GLU A 5 -11.38 7.19 -15.01
C GLU A 5 -11.11 5.71 -14.83
N GLY A 6 -11.48 5.16 -13.69
CA GLY A 6 -11.10 3.82 -13.34
C GLY A 6 -9.60 3.69 -13.24
N GLY A 7 -8.96 4.78 -12.83
CA GLY A 7 -7.53 5.01 -12.87
C GLY A 7 -6.69 3.81 -12.47
N LYS A 8 -5.57 3.64 -13.13
CA LYS A 8 -4.64 2.58 -12.80
C LYS A 8 -4.13 2.81 -11.38
N PRO A 9 -4.09 1.78 -10.54
CA PRO A 9 -3.64 1.94 -9.16
C PRO A 9 -2.28 2.59 -9.02
N LEU A 10 -1.34 2.27 -9.92
CA LEU A 10 -0.01 2.85 -9.87
C LEU A 10 -0.04 4.37 -10.02
N ASN A 11 -0.94 4.89 -10.87
CA ASN A 11 -1.08 6.35 -11.03
C ASN A 11 -1.53 7.01 -9.74
N ARG A 12 -2.36 6.33 -8.96
CA ARG A 12 -2.81 6.84 -7.66
C ARG A 12 -1.68 6.86 -6.64
N VAL A 13 -0.80 5.87 -6.69
CA VAL A 13 0.40 5.85 -5.84
C VAL A 13 1.31 7.02 -6.19
N ASP A 14 1.52 7.27 -7.48
CA ASP A 14 2.33 8.40 -7.94
C ASP A 14 1.72 9.72 -7.50
N TYR A 15 0.40 9.84 -7.59
CA TYR A 15 -0.32 11.02 -7.17
C TYR A 15 -0.13 11.26 -5.66
N ALA A 16 -0.26 10.22 -4.86
CA ALA A 16 -0.05 10.31 -3.42
C ALA A 16 1.38 10.75 -3.09
N ASN A 17 2.36 10.16 -3.77
CA ASN A 17 3.77 10.52 -3.53
C ASN A 17 4.07 11.96 -3.93
N THR A 18 3.36 12.49 -4.92
CA THR A 18 3.49 13.90 -5.30
C THR A 18 3.08 14.82 -4.16
N PHE A 19 1.99 14.51 -3.47
CA PHE A 19 1.60 15.28 -2.29
C PHE A 19 2.72 15.36 -1.26
N TYR A 20 3.37 14.24 -1.02
CA TYR A 20 4.44 14.22 -0.03
C TYR A 20 5.69 14.97 -0.51
N ARG A 21 6.17 14.64 -1.70
CA ARG A 21 7.47 15.15 -2.18
C ARG A 21 7.42 16.60 -2.62
N GLU A 22 6.35 17.02 -3.26
CA GLU A 22 6.28 18.35 -3.87
C GLU A 22 5.43 19.34 -3.10
N LEU A 23 4.41 18.86 -2.39
CA LEU A 23 3.50 19.71 -1.66
C LEU A 23 3.71 19.65 -0.15
N ASP A 24 4.66 18.82 0.30
CA ASP A 24 4.99 18.64 1.72
C ASP A 24 3.74 18.30 2.56
N ASP A 25 2.84 17.53 1.98
CA ASP A 25 1.59 17.15 2.62
C ASP A 25 1.58 15.65 2.89
N ALA A 26 2.28 15.25 3.95
CA ALA A 26 2.37 13.85 4.35
C ALA A 26 1.00 13.28 4.73
N GLU A 27 0.17 14.06 5.41
CA GLU A 27 -1.15 13.57 5.84
C GLU A 27 -2.03 13.20 4.65
N LYS A 28 -2.03 14.02 3.61
CA LYS A 28 -2.81 13.73 2.40
C LYS A 28 -2.28 12.48 1.67
N ALA A 29 -0.95 12.37 1.58
CA ALA A 29 -0.33 11.22 0.95
C ALA A 29 -0.69 9.93 1.72
N ILE A 30 -0.60 9.96 3.04
CA ILE A 30 -0.94 8.82 3.89
C ILE A 30 -2.42 8.45 3.73
N GLU A 31 -3.30 9.44 3.71
CA GLU A 31 -4.73 9.20 3.53
C GLU A 31 -5.01 8.44 2.24
N ILE A 32 -4.42 8.89 1.14
CA ILE A 32 -4.62 8.24 -0.16
C ILE A 32 -4.08 6.81 -0.14
N LEU A 33 -2.87 6.62 0.36
CA LEU A 33 -2.22 5.31 0.37
C LEU A 33 -2.92 4.33 1.32
N GLU A 34 -3.35 4.78 2.49
CA GLU A 34 -4.07 3.92 3.43
C GLU A 34 -5.44 3.53 2.88
N THR A 35 -6.12 4.43 2.18
CA THR A 35 -7.38 4.11 1.52
C THR A 35 -7.15 3.03 0.47
N MET A 36 -6.09 3.16 -0.34
CA MET A 36 -5.75 2.15 -1.34
C MET A 36 -5.43 0.80 -0.70
N ARG A 37 -4.69 0.81 0.41
CA ARG A 37 -4.36 -0.43 1.13
C ARG A 37 -5.63 -1.13 1.63
N THR A 38 -6.53 -0.36 2.23
CA THR A 38 -7.80 -0.89 2.71
C THR A 38 -8.63 -1.46 1.57
N ASP A 39 -8.72 -0.73 0.46
CA ASP A 39 -9.46 -1.18 -0.72
C ASP A 39 -8.88 -2.48 -1.26
N PHE A 40 -7.56 -2.58 -1.34
CA PHE A 40 -6.91 -3.80 -1.81
C PHE A 40 -7.27 -5.00 -0.93
N LEU A 41 -7.18 -4.83 0.38
CA LEU A 41 -7.47 -5.93 1.31
C LEU A 41 -8.94 -6.37 1.23
N GLN A 42 -9.86 -5.43 1.03
CA GLN A 42 -11.26 -5.76 0.84
C GLN A 42 -11.49 -6.52 -0.46
N MET A 43 -10.86 -6.07 -1.56
CA MET A 43 -10.95 -6.75 -2.84
C MET A 43 -10.35 -8.16 -2.76
N GLU A 44 -9.24 -8.32 -2.06
CA GLU A 44 -8.63 -9.62 -1.87
C GLU A 44 -9.58 -10.57 -1.15
N SER A 45 -10.25 -10.09 -0.13
CA SER A 45 -11.22 -10.88 0.61
C SER A 45 -12.38 -11.30 -0.29
N MET A 46 -12.88 -10.38 -1.11
CA MET A 46 -13.96 -10.68 -2.05
C MET A 46 -13.55 -11.73 -3.09
N VAL A 47 -12.36 -11.58 -3.64
CA VAL A 47 -11.85 -12.53 -4.64
C VAL A 47 -11.65 -13.90 -4.01
N ARG A 48 -11.18 -13.96 -2.78
CA ARG A 48 -10.96 -15.22 -2.07
C ARG A 48 -12.26 -15.97 -1.81
N VAL A 49 -13.34 -15.25 -1.53
CA VAL A 49 -14.64 -15.84 -1.21
C VAL A 49 -15.47 -16.11 -2.47
N GLN A 50 -15.50 -15.17 -3.40
CA GLN A 50 -16.40 -15.21 -4.56
C GLN A 50 -15.72 -15.54 -5.89
N GLY A 51 -14.39 -15.50 -5.94
CA GLY A 51 -13.63 -15.70 -7.15
C GLY A 51 -13.72 -14.51 -8.09
N PHE A 52 -13.16 -14.69 -9.29
CA PHE A 52 -13.20 -13.66 -10.32
C PHE A 52 -14.49 -13.77 -11.11
N ASN A 53 -15.24 -12.69 -11.19
CA ASN A 53 -16.45 -12.65 -12.00
C ASN A 53 -16.77 -11.19 -12.36
N ARG A 54 -17.78 -11.03 -13.24
CA ARG A 54 -18.14 -9.70 -13.76
C ARG A 54 -18.62 -8.73 -12.69
N LYS A 55 -19.21 -9.25 -11.62
CA LYS A 55 -19.78 -8.42 -10.55
C LYS A 55 -18.75 -8.03 -9.52
N THR A 56 -17.76 -8.88 -9.28
CA THR A 56 -16.76 -8.62 -8.25
C THR A 56 -15.48 -8.04 -8.81
N MET A 57 -14.72 -8.82 -9.57
CA MET A 57 -13.40 -8.38 -10.01
C MET A 57 -12.98 -9.16 -11.25
N LYS A 58 -12.51 -8.44 -12.25
CA LYS A 58 -11.88 -9.05 -13.42
C LYS A 58 -10.44 -9.37 -13.11
N LYS A 59 -9.94 -10.49 -13.65
CA LYS A 59 -8.55 -10.91 -13.39
C LYS A 59 -7.52 -9.85 -13.75
N GLY A 60 -7.71 -9.15 -14.86
CA GLY A 60 -6.77 -8.12 -15.30
C GLY A 60 -6.71 -6.94 -14.33
N LYS A 61 -7.85 -6.54 -13.80
CA LYS A 61 -7.91 -5.46 -12.80
C LYS A 61 -7.23 -5.91 -11.51
N TRP A 62 -7.51 -7.14 -11.07
CA TRP A 62 -6.88 -7.69 -9.88
C TRP A 62 -5.37 -7.76 -10.04
N ALA A 63 -4.88 -8.22 -11.19
CA ALA A 63 -3.44 -8.32 -11.45
C ALA A 63 -2.75 -6.97 -11.31
N ARG A 64 -3.40 -5.89 -11.76
CA ARG A 64 -2.83 -4.54 -11.61
C ARG A 64 -2.73 -4.13 -10.14
N TRP A 65 -3.75 -4.45 -9.34
CA TRP A 65 -3.74 -4.15 -7.92
C TRP A 65 -2.68 -4.97 -7.18
N GLU A 66 -2.56 -6.26 -7.51
CA GLU A 66 -1.52 -7.11 -6.90
C GLU A 66 -0.13 -6.58 -7.20
N LYS A 67 0.09 -6.13 -8.43
CA LYS A 67 1.38 -5.58 -8.84
C LYS A 67 1.66 -4.25 -8.14
N THR A 68 0.63 -3.50 -7.84
CA THR A 68 0.77 -2.18 -7.21
C THR A 68 0.89 -2.26 -5.69
N TYR A 69 0.40 -3.31 -5.08
CA TYR A 69 0.38 -3.41 -3.62
C TYR A 69 1.75 -3.21 -2.97
N PRO A 70 2.84 -3.82 -3.48
CA PRO A 70 4.17 -3.55 -2.91
C PRO A 70 4.56 -2.08 -2.94
N GLU A 71 4.14 -1.36 -3.97
CA GLU A 71 4.41 0.08 -4.08
C GLU A 71 3.65 0.89 -3.03
N ILE A 72 2.42 0.50 -2.74
CA ILE A 72 1.63 1.12 -1.69
C ILE A 72 2.35 0.95 -0.34
N ILE A 73 2.79 -0.27 -0.06
CA ILE A 73 3.46 -0.62 1.19
C ILE A 73 4.79 0.15 1.32
N SER A 74 5.60 0.13 0.26
CA SER A 74 6.89 0.83 0.26
C SER A 74 6.72 2.32 0.50
N SER A 75 5.74 2.93 -0.16
CA SER A 75 5.48 4.36 -0.01
C SER A 75 5.03 4.70 1.41
N LEU A 76 4.12 3.91 1.99
CA LEU A 76 3.67 4.14 3.35
C LEU A 76 4.81 4.00 4.36
N VAL A 77 5.61 2.95 4.25
CA VAL A 77 6.73 2.74 5.15
C VAL A 77 7.71 3.90 5.06
N PHE A 78 8.02 4.33 3.84
CA PHE A 78 8.94 5.46 3.64
C PHE A 78 8.43 6.73 4.32
N ILE A 79 7.16 7.09 4.07
CA ILE A 79 6.58 8.32 4.64
C ILE A 79 6.48 8.23 6.16
N TYR A 80 6.04 7.08 6.69
CA TYR A 80 5.93 6.90 8.13
C TYR A 80 7.30 7.01 8.82
N ARG A 81 8.35 6.44 8.22
CA ARG A 81 9.69 6.53 8.79
C ARG A 81 10.21 7.97 8.75
N GLU A 82 10.01 8.65 7.62
CA GLU A 82 10.47 10.04 7.48
C GLU A 82 9.75 11.01 8.40
N THR A 83 8.51 10.73 8.74
CA THR A 83 7.73 11.57 9.64
C THR A 83 7.77 11.08 11.09
N ASN A 84 8.67 10.15 11.39
CA ASN A 84 8.88 9.57 12.72
C ASN A 84 7.62 8.87 13.27
N ARG A 85 6.81 8.31 12.42
CA ARG A 85 5.62 7.54 12.79
C ARG A 85 5.97 6.05 12.78
N LEU A 86 6.85 5.67 13.67
CA LEU A 86 7.47 4.33 13.65
C LEU A 86 6.49 3.21 14.02
N GLU A 87 5.51 3.48 14.86
CA GLU A 87 4.49 2.49 15.19
C GLU A 87 3.66 2.14 13.96
N ASP A 88 3.29 3.14 13.17
CA ASP A 88 2.54 2.92 11.95
C ASP A 88 3.38 2.13 10.94
N ALA A 89 4.65 2.47 10.81
CA ALA A 89 5.57 1.73 9.94
C ALA A 89 5.68 0.26 10.38
N GLU A 90 5.77 0.02 11.68
CA GLU A 90 5.86 -1.34 12.21
C GLU A 90 4.62 -2.16 11.88
N ILE A 91 3.43 -1.58 12.02
CA ILE A 91 2.17 -2.26 11.69
C ILE A 91 2.16 -2.68 10.22
N ILE A 92 2.53 -1.77 9.33
CA ILE A 92 2.54 -2.04 7.89
C ILE A 92 3.56 -3.14 7.55
N LEU A 93 4.76 -3.03 8.10
CA LEU A 93 5.83 -3.99 7.86
C LEU A 93 5.51 -5.39 8.42
N THR A 94 4.92 -5.44 9.61
CA THR A 94 4.52 -6.71 10.21
C THR A 94 3.51 -7.43 9.31
N GLY A 95 2.52 -6.70 8.80
CA GLY A 95 1.55 -7.27 7.88
C GLY A 95 2.21 -7.76 6.60
N TRP A 96 3.15 -6.99 6.06
CA TRP A 96 3.86 -7.38 4.84
C TRP A 96 4.72 -8.63 5.04
N VAL A 97 5.47 -8.70 6.13
CA VAL A 97 6.34 -9.85 6.44
C VAL A 97 5.50 -11.11 6.66
N ASN A 98 4.36 -10.98 7.34
CA ASN A 98 3.46 -12.12 7.54
C ASN A 98 2.93 -12.65 6.21
N ARG A 99 2.70 -11.76 5.27
CA ARG A 99 2.23 -12.08 3.93
C ARG A 99 3.36 -12.62 3.04
N ASN A 100 4.58 -12.14 3.25
CA ASN A 100 5.75 -12.45 2.44
C ASN A 100 6.93 -12.87 3.35
N PRO A 101 6.84 -14.05 3.98
CA PRO A 101 7.81 -14.43 5.00
C PRO A 101 9.23 -14.67 4.47
N THR A 102 9.41 -14.73 3.16
CA THR A 102 10.73 -14.91 2.55
C THR A 102 11.38 -13.58 2.17
N ASP A 103 10.70 -12.45 2.38
CA ASP A 103 11.27 -11.14 2.07
C ASP A 103 12.22 -10.71 3.18
N GLY A 104 13.50 -11.08 3.02
CA GLY A 104 14.54 -10.77 4.01
C GLY A 104 14.81 -9.28 4.15
N ASN A 105 14.66 -8.51 3.07
CA ASN A 105 14.85 -7.07 3.12
C ASN A 105 13.78 -6.40 3.98
N ALA A 106 12.54 -6.81 3.82
CA ALA A 106 11.44 -6.28 4.65
C ALA A 106 11.64 -6.62 6.12
N LYS A 107 12.11 -7.84 6.43
CA LYS A 107 12.43 -8.24 7.81
C LYS A 107 13.50 -7.35 8.41
N LYS A 108 14.52 -7.02 7.63
CA LYS A 108 15.61 -6.17 8.07
C LYS A 108 15.09 -4.76 8.39
N ILE A 109 14.25 -4.20 7.51
CA ILE A 109 13.65 -2.89 7.73
C ILE A 109 12.77 -2.91 8.99
N LEU A 110 12.00 -3.98 9.19
CA LEU A 110 11.16 -4.12 10.38
C LEU A 110 12.01 -4.11 11.65
N ASP A 111 13.14 -4.83 11.65
CA ASP A 111 14.04 -4.82 12.79
C ASP A 111 14.60 -3.42 13.06
N GLU A 112 14.95 -2.69 12.01
CA GLU A 112 15.43 -1.30 12.14
C GLU A 112 14.37 -0.41 12.76
N VAL A 113 13.13 -0.52 12.31
CA VAL A 113 12.02 0.26 12.83
C VAL A 113 11.77 -0.05 14.30
N ARG A 114 11.82 -1.33 14.68
CA ARG A 114 11.64 -1.76 16.07
C ARG A 114 12.74 -1.24 16.98
N SER A 115 13.92 -1.01 16.42
CA SER A 115 15.05 -0.45 17.17
C SER A 115 15.02 1.08 17.25
N GLY A 116 13.98 1.71 16.73
CA GLY A 116 13.81 3.15 16.80
C GLY A 116 14.41 3.90 15.61
N GLY A 117 14.76 3.16 14.57
CA GLY A 117 15.41 3.78 13.42
C GLY A 117 14.62 3.59 12.12
#